data_45decaef61cd042e40aa5e283e5839e2
#
_entry.id   45decaef61cd042e40aa5e283e5839e2
#
_cell.length_a   1.000
_cell.length_b   1.000
_cell.length_c   1.000
_cell.angle_alpha   90.00
_cell.angle_beta   90.00
_cell.angle_gamma   90.00
#
_symmetry.space_group_name_H-M   'P 1'
#
loop_
_entity.id
_entity.type
_entity.pdbx_description
1 polymer ?
#
loop_
_entity_poly.entity_id
_entity_poly.type
_entity_poly.pdbx_seq_one_letter_code
_entity_poly.pdbx_strand_id
1 'polypeptide(L)'
;MYNGFANYETYKCQEEFFSSASLEDFYSEPEITLESFKGDKEAMTADLADELEEVVRESLAFSADYHTSSDVYTWAMRAIEHVNFVELADLMMSDWF
;
A
#
# COMPACT_ATOMS: atom_id res chain seq x y z
N MET A 1 -12.21 10.69 9.75
CA MET A 1 -11.45 10.73 8.49
C MET A 1 -10.26 11.65 8.66
N TYR A 2 -9.11 11.30 8.15
CA TYR A 2 -7.88 12.05 8.30
C TYR A 2 -7.35 12.48 6.93
N ASN A 3 -7.43 13.78 6.61
CA ASN A 3 -7.02 14.35 5.31
C ASN A 3 -7.56 13.55 4.10
N GLY A 4 -8.80 13.10 4.19
CA GLY A 4 -9.45 12.33 3.14
C GLY A 4 -9.25 10.82 3.25
N PHE A 5 -8.42 10.35 4.20
CA PHE A 5 -8.16 8.92 4.42
C PHE A 5 -8.95 8.41 5.63
N ALA A 6 -9.14 7.09 5.67
CA ALA A 6 -9.93 6.43 6.72
C ALA A 6 -9.39 6.73 8.12
N ASN A 7 -8.06 6.80 8.29
CA ASN A 7 -7.42 7.09 9.57
C ASN A 7 -6.02 7.68 9.36
N TYR A 8 -5.38 8.07 10.46
CA TYR A 8 -4.05 8.66 10.44
C TYR A 8 -2.99 7.70 9.89
N GLU A 9 -3.05 6.44 10.26
CA GLU A 9 -2.09 5.42 9.84
C GLU A 9 -2.10 5.25 8.32
N THR A 10 -3.29 5.24 7.71
CA THR A 10 -3.43 5.16 6.25
C THR A 10 -2.85 6.39 5.58
N TYR A 11 -3.14 7.57 6.10
CA TYR A 11 -2.59 8.83 5.58
C TYR A 11 -1.06 8.83 5.64
N LYS A 12 -0.49 8.47 6.79
CA LYS A 12 0.97 8.44 6.95
C LYS A 12 1.63 7.40 6.06
N CYS A 13 1.00 6.25 5.90
CA CYS A 13 1.51 5.20 5.00
C CYS A 13 1.58 5.73 3.56
N GLN A 14 0.54 6.43 3.11
CA GLN A 14 0.54 7.04 1.78
C GLN A 14 1.69 8.04 1.63
N GLU A 15 1.88 8.93 2.60
CA GLU A 15 2.95 9.94 2.54
C GLU A 15 4.34 9.32 2.53
N GLU A 16 4.58 8.36 3.42
CA GLU A 16 5.92 7.83 3.62
C GLU A 16 6.36 6.83 2.55
N PHE A 17 5.42 6.04 2.02
CA PHE A 17 5.75 4.94 1.11
C PHE A 17 5.26 5.13 -0.32
N PHE A 18 4.16 5.85 -0.53
CA PHE A 18 3.49 5.87 -1.83
C PHE A 18 3.22 7.27 -2.39
N SER A 19 3.81 8.32 -1.83
CA SER A 19 3.54 9.70 -2.27
C SER A 19 3.89 9.94 -3.75
N SER A 20 4.87 9.23 -4.27
CA SER A 20 5.27 9.33 -5.68
C SER A 20 5.10 8.02 -6.43
N ALA A 21 4.41 7.04 -5.82
CA ALA A 21 4.17 5.75 -6.46
C ALA A 21 2.99 5.82 -7.42
N SER A 22 3.06 5.04 -8.49
CA SER A 22 1.98 4.92 -9.45
C SER A 22 1.70 3.45 -9.72
N LEU A 23 0.59 3.19 -10.42
CA LEU A 23 0.18 1.82 -10.74
C LEU A 23 1.25 1.08 -11.54
N GLU A 24 2.01 1.80 -12.38
CA GLU A 24 3.09 1.22 -13.18
C GLU A 24 4.25 0.68 -12.34
N ASP A 25 4.39 1.13 -11.10
CA ASP A 25 5.43 0.62 -10.19
C ASP A 25 5.13 -0.81 -9.75
N PHE A 26 3.87 -1.24 -9.85
CA PHE A 26 3.42 -2.57 -9.44
C PHE A 26 3.04 -3.46 -10.61
N TYR A 27 2.54 -2.88 -11.69
CA TYR A 27 2.12 -3.58 -12.89
C TYR A 27 2.74 -2.90 -14.11
N SER A 28 3.56 -3.63 -14.87
CA SER A 28 4.22 -3.06 -16.05
C SER A 28 3.23 -2.60 -17.13
N GLU A 29 2.10 -3.29 -17.25
CA GLU A 29 1.06 -2.98 -18.22
C GLU A 29 -0.32 -3.08 -17.54
N PRO A 30 -0.75 -2.01 -16.83
CA PRO A 30 -1.99 -2.07 -16.03
C PRO A 30 -3.24 -2.47 -16.80
N GLU A 31 -3.39 -2.01 -18.05
CA GLU A 31 -4.57 -2.36 -18.85
C GLU A 31 -4.62 -3.87 -19.15
N ILE A 32 -3.49 -4.45 -19.49
CA ILE A 32 -3.39 -5.89 -19.76
C ILE A 32 -3.62 -6.67 -18.48
N THR A 33 -3.09 -6.18 -17.36
CA THR A 33 -3.32 -6.78 -16.04
C THR A 33 -4.82 -6.79 -15.72
N LEU A 34 -5.51 -5.67 -15.97
CA LEU A 34 -6.95 -5.60 -15.74
C LEU A 34 -7.70 -6.65 -16.59
N GLU A 35 -7.29 -6.87 -17.82
CA GLU A 35 -7.86 -7.92 -18.66
C GLU A 35 -7.67 -9.31 -18.06
N SER A 36 -6.50 -9.55 -17.41
CA SER A 36 -6.25 -10.83 -16.75
C SER A 36 -7.19 -11.06 -15.57
N PHE A 37 -7.73 -9.99 -15.00
CA PHE A 37 -8.78 -10.03 -13.98
C PHE A 37 -10.19 -9.96 -14.59
N LYS A 38 -10.29 -10.15 -15.91
CA LYS A 38 -11.57 -10.11 -16.65
C LYS A 38 -12.28 -8.76 -16.53
N GLY A 39 -11.52 -7.69 -16.41
CA GLY A 39 -12.06 -6.34 -16.26
C GLY A 39 -12.59 -6.04 -14.86
N ASP A 40 -12.42 -6.93 -13.90
CA ASP A 40 -12.88 -6.73 -12.52
C ASP A 40 -11.88 -5.86 -11.75
N LYS A 41 -12.19 -4.57 -11.65
CA LYS A 41 -11.34 -3.62 -10.95
C LYS A 41 -11.24 -3.89 -9.45
N GLU A 42 -12.31 -4.42 -8.84
CA GLU A 42 -12.28 -4.78 -7.42
C GLU A 42 -11.27 -5.89 -7.15
N ALA A 43 -11.25 -6.92 -8.02
CA ALA A 43 -10.31 -8.01 -7.87
C ALA A 43 -8.87 -7.52 -8.04
N MET A 44 -8.62 -6.66 -9.02
CA MET A 44 -7.31 -6.07 -9.24
C MET A 44 -6.89 -5.19 -8.06
N THR A 45 -7.84 -4.40 -7.53
CA THR A 45 -7.58 -3.54 -6.35
C THR A 45 -7.20 -4.39 -5.13
N ALA A 46 -7.88 -5.51 -4.91
CA ALA A 46 -7.55 -6.41 -3.80
C ALA A 46 -6.13 -7.00 -3.95
N ASP A 47 -5.76 -7.39 -5.17
CA ASP A 47 -4.42 -7.88 -5.46
C ASP A 47 -3.37 -6.80 -5.19
N LEU A 48 -3.63 -5.58 -5.65
CA LEU A 48 -2.73 -4.45 -5.42
C LEU A 48 -2.60 -4.14 -3.92
N ALA A 49 -3.70 -4.20 -3.17
CA ALA A 49 -3.66 -3.96 -1.73
C ALA A 49 -2.71 -4.93 -1.03
N ASP A 50 -2.71 -6.20 -1.41
CA ASP A 50 -1.80 -7.21 -0.86
C ASP A 50 -0.34 -6.87 -1.20
N GLU A 51 -0.08 -6.41 -2.41
CA GLU A 51 1.25 -5.99 -2.84
C GLU A 51 1.75 -4.78 -2.05
N LEU A 52 0.89 -3.79 -1.83
CA LEU A 52 1.24 -2.60 -1.06
C LEU A 52 1.58 -2.96 0.39
N GLU A 53 0.80 -3.84 1.00
CA GLU A 53 1.06 -4.29 2.37
C GLU A 53 2.40 -5.03 2.44
N GLU A 54 2.69 -5.90 1.49
CA GLU A 54 3.95 -6.63 1.44
C GLU A 54 5.15 -5.70 1.33
N VAL A 55 5.07 -4.68 0.47
CA VAL A 55 6.13 -3.68 0.31
C VAL A 55 6.42 -2.97 1.62
N VAL A 56 5.38 -2.54 2.33
CA VAL A 56 5.55 -1.84 3.61
C VAL A 56 6.14 -2.75 4.67
N ARG A 57 5.65 -3.99 4.78
CA ARG A 57 6.15 -4.94 5.77
C ARG A 57 7.61 -5.31 5.51
N GLU A 58 7.99 -5.51 4.26
CA GLU A 58 9.38 -5.79 3.89
C GLU A 58 10.29 -4.61 4.18
N SER A 59 9.85 -3.39 3.90
CA SER A 59 10.62 -2.18 4.18
C SER A 59 10.87 -2.01 5.68
N LEU A 60 9.88 -2.29 6.51
CA LEU A 60 10.01 -2.19 7.94
C LEU A 60 10.90 -3.30 8.51
N ALA A 61 10.80 -4.51 7.99
CA ALA A 61 11.66 -5.62 8.39
C ALA A 61 13.12 -5.30 8.07
N PHE A 62 13.38 -4.74 6.88
CA PHE A 62 14.73 -4.33 6.49
C PHE A 62 15.26 -3.24 7.43
N SER A 63 14.43 -2.25 7.76
CA SER A 63 14.82 -1.18 8.68
C SER A 63 15.12 -1.72 10.09
N ALA A 64 14.39 -2.73 10.54
CA ALA A 64 14.60 -3.34 11.85
C ALA A 64 15.95 -4.04 11.95
N ASP A 65 16.45 -4.61 10.84
CA ASP A 65 17.76 -5.26 10.80
C ASP A 65 18.90 -4.25 10.99
N TYR A 66 18.67 -2.99 10.60
CA TYR A 66 19.66 -1.92 10.73
C TYR A 66 19.52 -1.14 12.03
N HIS A 67 18.31 -1.07 12.57
CA HIS A 67 18.00 -0.31 13.78
C HIS A 67 17.63 -1.30 14.88
N THR A 68 18.45 -1.36 15.92
CA THR A 68 18.29 -2.32 17.01
C THR A 68 17.13 -2.02 17.95
N SER A 69 16.31 -1.00 17.67
CA SER A 69 15.17 -0.66 18.52
C SER A 69 13.97 -1.53 18.18
N SER A 70 13.83 -2.64 18.91
CA SER A 70 12.69 -3.54 18.77
C SER A 70 11.36 -2.86 19.08
N ASP A 71 11.37 -1.84 19.95
CA ASP A 71 10.17 -1.11 20.34
C ASP A 71 9.60 -0.30 19.17
N VAL A 72 10.46 0.37 18.40
CA VAL A 72 10.04 1.12 17.22
C VAL A 72 9.45 0.19 16.17
N TYR A 73 10.11 -0.94 15.93
CA TYR A 73 9.63 -1.93 14.98
C TYR A 73 8.26 -2.48 15.40
N THR A 74 8.11 -2.83 16.67
CA THR A 74 6.84 -3.35 17.21
C THR A 74 5.73 -2.32 17.05
N TRP A 75 6.02 -1.05 17.35
CA TRP A 75 5.04 0.04 17.19
C TRP A 75 4.62 0.17 15.72
N ALA A 76 5.60 0.16 14.81
CA ALA A 76 5.34 0.29 13.39
C ALA A 76 4.50 -0.87 12.85
N MET A 77 4.79 -2.09 13.28
CA MET A 77 4.03 -3.27 12.87
C MET A 77 2.58 -3.22 13.38
N ARG A 78 2.36 -2.66 14.55
CA ARG A 78 0.99 -2.44 15.07
C ARG A 78 0.26 -1.37 14.25
N ALA A 79 0.96 -0.31 13.87
CA ALA A 79 0.38 0.75 13.06
C ALA A 79 -0.08 0.21 11.69
N ILE A 80 0.69 -0.71 11.09
CA ILE A 80 0.32 -1.33 9.81
C ILE A 80 -1.03 -2.04 9.88
N GLU A 81 -1.36 -2.65 11.01
CA GLU A 81 -2.64 -3.33 11.18
C GLU A 81 -3.84 -2.40 11.02
N HIS A 82 -3.64 -1.10 11.21
CA HIS A 82 -4.69 -0.08 11.07
C HIS A 82 -4.69 0.60 9.70
N VAL A 83 -3.72 0.29 8.83
CA VAL A 83 -3.65 0.87 7.49
C VAL A 83 -4.70 0.22 6.59
N ASN A 84 -5.48 1.05 5.92
CA ASN A 84 -6.45 0.57 4.94
C ASN A 84 -5.77 0.48 3.56
N PHE A 85 -5.13 -0.65 3.28
CA PHE A 85 -4.41 -0.84 2.02
C PHE A 85 -5.34 -0.88 0.80
N VAL A 86 -6.59 -1.30 0.98
CA VAL A 86 -7.57 -1.28 -0.10
C VAL A 86 -7.85 0.17 -0.52
N GLU A 87 -7.94 1.09 0.44
CA GLU A 87 -8.13 2.51 0.15
C GLU A 87 -6.96 3.07 -0.66
N LEU A 88 -5.72 2.72 -0.28
CA LEU A 88 -4.52 3.17 -1.00
C LEU A 88 -4.48 2.57 -2.42
N ALA A 89 -4.80 1.29 -2.55
CA ALA A 89 -4.86 0.63 -3.85
C ALA A 89 -5.93 1.26 -4.74
N ASP A 90 -7.10 1.55 -4.18
CA ASP A 90 -8.20 2.18 -4.91
C ASP A 90 -7.81 3.56 -5.43
N LEU A 91 -7.07 4.32 -4.62
CA LEU A 91 -6.56 5.63 -5.02
C LEU A 91 -5.65 5.52 -6.24
N MET A 92 -4.72 4.56 -6.24
CA MET A 92 -3.83 4.33 -7.39
C MET A 92 -4.60 3.88 -8.63
N MET A 93 -5.59 3.00 -8.45
CA MET A 93 -6.44 2.55 -9.55
C MET A 93 -7.22 3.71 -10.16
N SER A 94 -7.75 4.60 -9.31
CA SER A 94 -8.51 5.77 -9.77
C SER A 94 -7.65 6.75 -10.54
N ASP A 95 -6.39 6.90 -10.17
CA ASP A 95 -5.46 7.80 -10.86
C ASP A 95 -5.09 7.26 -12.25
N TRP A 96 -5.12 5.95 -12.45
CA TRP A 96 -4.78 5.33 -13.73
C TRP A 96 -6.01 5.12 -14.62
N PHE A 97 -7.07 4.59 -14.05
CA PHE A 97 -8.32 4.28 -14.74
C PHE A 97 -9.41 5.32 -14.50
#